data_0e041a4183edffd9641866bd5be4ee76
#
_entry.id   0e041a4183edffd9641866bd5be4ee76
#
_cell.length_a   1.000
_cell.length_b   1.000
_cell.length_c   1.000
_cell.angle_alpha   90.00
_cell.angle_beta   90.00
_cell.angle_gamma   90.00
#
_symmetry.space_group_name_H-M   'P 1'
#
loop_
_entity.id
_entity.type
_entity.pdbx_description
1 polymer ?
#
loop_
_entity_poly.entity_id
_entity_poly.type
_entity_poly.pdbx_seq_one_letter_code
_entity_poly.pdbx_strand_id
1 'polypeptide(L)'
;YVLSGGEIPAISIINGLTRLLPGTLGDPDSLVDESHNSSLLEYPQYTRPLTFKDMKVPDILVSGNHEEIKSWRRRKSFERTLERRSDLISNENYKKSPQSKRIIKENNQFMKFRIGNGYDIHRLVEDRDLIIGGVKLHHPENLGLDGHSDADVLSHSIMDALLGALSLGDIGKYFPPSDEKWKNADSLFLLSKVIDLIRQDGWEINNIDSVLVAERPKIMPHIKLMKKNISEILNIDENLIGIKATTNEKLGPEGREEGISCHSVVLLEKK
;
A
#
# COMPACT_ATOMS: atom_id res chain seq x y z
N TYR A 1 34.23 19.36 6.21
CA TYR A 1 35.12 18.97 5.10
C TYR A 1 36.11 20.09 4.80
N VAL A 2 37.37 19.81 4.84
CA VAL A 2 38.44 20.80 4.60
C VAL A 2 39.09 20.48 3.24
N LEU A 3 39.08 21.43 2.33
CA LEU A 3 39.76 21.33 1.03
C LEU A 3 41.22 21.80 1.17
N SER A 4 42.12 21.14 0.49
CA SER A 4 43.55 21.51 0.45
C SER A 4 43.77 22.68 -0.52
N GLY A 5 43.66 23.93 -0.01
CA GLY A 5 43.80 25.15 -0.77
C GLY A 5 42.48 25.81 -1.18
N GLY A 6 42.55 27.07 -1.60
CA GLY A 6 41.38 27.89 -1.97
C GLY A 6 40.97 27.78 -3.44
N GLU A 7 41.77 27.14 -4.31
CA GLU A 7 41.59 27.15 -5.75
C GLU A 7 40.33 26.35 -6.17
N ILE A 8 40.13 25.17 -5.60
CA ILE A 8 38.96 24.33 -5.90
C ILE A 8 37.66 25.00 -5.45
N PRO A 9 37.51 25.51 -4.22
CA PRO A 9 36.35 26.29 -3.84
C PRO A 9 36.12 27.52 -4.72
N ALA A 10 37.19 28.28 -5.07
CA ALA A 10 37.07 29.43 -5.93
C ALA A 10 36.56 29.07 -7.33
N ILE A 11 37.10 28.02 -7.95
CA ILE A 11 36.65 27.54 -9.24
C ILE A 11 35.18 27.07 -9.17
N SER A 12 34.78 26.36 -8.11
CA SER A 12 33.41 25.93 -7.90
C SER A 12 32.42 27.10 -7.80
N ILE A 13 32.78 28.13 -7.05
CA ILE A 13 31.97 29.35 -6.90
C ILE A 13 31.89 30.10 -8.24
N ILE A 14 33.02 30.30 -8.91
CA ILE A 14 33.08 30.97 -10.22
C ILE A 14 32.23 30.23 -11.24
N ASN A 15 32.38 28.91 -11.34
CA ASN A 15 31.57 28.08 -12.25
C ASN A 15 30.07 28.19 -11.95
N GLY A 16 29.68 28.16 -10.68
CA GLY A 16 28.28 28.37 -10.27
C GLY A 16 27.73 29.74 -10.65
N LEU A 17 28.51 30.81 -10.38
CA LEU A 17 28.10 32.19 -10.68
C LEU A 17 28.05 32.47 -12.18
N THR A 18 29.04 32.04 -12.94
CA THR A 18 29.07 32.29 -14.40
C THR A 18 27.91 31.65 -15.12
N ARG A 19 27.41 30.49 -14.65
CA ARG A 19 26.23 29.82 -15.22
C ARG A 19 24.94 30.61 -15.06
N LEU A 20 24.90 31.55 -14.09
CA LEU A 20 23.75 32.43 -13.86
C LEU A 20 23.78 33.69 -14.76
N LEU A 21 24.89 33.96 -15.44
CA LEU A 21 25.02 35.13 -16.31
C LEU A 21 24.34 34.85 -17.66
N PRO A 22 23.53 35.79 -18.17
CA PRO A 22 22.92 35.66 -19.49
C PRO A 22 23.95 35.44 -20.61
N GLY A 23 23.70 34.49 -21.48
CA GLY A 23 24.56 34.19 -22.64
C GLY A 23 25.85 33.40 -22.36
N THR A 24 26.06 32.97 -21.11
CA THR A 24 27.23 32.12 -20.74
C THR A 24 27.02 30.66 -21.18
N LEU A 25 25.79 30.19 -21.14
CA LEU A 25 25.42 28.84 -21.58
C LEU A 25 24.93 28.87 -23.03
N GLY A 26 25.38 27.91 -23.83
CA GLY A 26 24.96 27.79 -25.24
C GLY A 26 23.46 27.46 -25.40
N ASP A 27 22.86 26.84 -24.38
CA ASP A 27 21.44 26.55 -24.33
C ASP A 27 20.89 26.96 -22.94
N PRO A 28 20.03 27.98 -22.87
CA PRO A 28 19.38 28.41 -21.62
C PRO A 28 18.56 27.32 -20.96
N ASP A 29 18.00 26.37 -21.72
CA ASP A 29 17.17 25.29 -21.20
C ASP A 29 18.00 24.21 -20.49
N SER A 30 19.33 24.24 -20.61
CA SER A 30 20.22 23.29 -19.93
C SER A 30 20.15 23.36 -18.40
N LEU A 31 19.67 24.48 -17.82
CA LEU A 31 19.52 24.66 -16.39
C LEU A 31 18.13 24.24 -15.86
N VAL A 32 17.17 24.01 -16.74
CA VAL A 32 15.75 23.79 -16.33
C VAL A 32 15.62 22.54 -15.47
N ASP A 33 16.37 21.49 -15.77
CA ASP A 33 16.34 20.19 -15.10
C ASP A 33 17.35 20.07 -13.93
N GLU A 34 18.12 21.11 -13.64
CA GLU A 34 19.10 21.09 -12.53
C GLU A 34 18.43 21.01 -11.16
N SER A 35 19.15 20.39 -10.20
CA SER A 35 18.71 20.26 -8.82
C SER A 35 18.28 21.59 -8.23
N HIS A 36 17.13 21.58 -7.54
CA HIS A 36 16.49 22.72 -6.86
C HIS A 36 15.75 23.74 -7.76
N ASN A 37 15.91 23.75 -9.07
CA ASN A 37 15.13 24.64 -9.95
C ASN A 37 13.64 24.27 -10.01
N SER A 38 13.34 22.97 -9.98
CA SER A 38 11.96 22.43 -9.99
C SER A 38 11.52 21.88 -8.64
N SER A 39 12.21 22.23 -7.54
CA SER A 39 12.03 21.63 -6.20
C SER A 39 12.31 20.13 -6.15
N LEU A 40 12.95 19.58 -7.15
CA LEU A 40 13.42 18.20 -7.20
C LEU A 40 14.94 18.15 -7.38
N LEU A 41 15.55 17.03 -6.98
CA LEU A 41 16.92 16.72 -7.34
C LEU A 41 16.96 16.26 -8.79
N GLU A 42 18.05 16.60 -9.48
CA GLU A 42 18.31 16.16 -10.86
C GLU A 42 18.34 14.62 -10.95
N TYR A 43 17.84 14.07 -12.07
CA TYR A 43 17.94 12.66 -12.38
C TYR A 43 19.40 12.24 -12.62
N PRO A 44 19.74 10.91 -12.56
CA PRO A 44 21.08 10.43 -12.82
C PRO A 44 21.51 10.73 -14.26
N GLN A 45 22.67 11.39 -14.39
CA GLN A 45 23.32 11.62 -15.68
C GLN A 45 24.25 10.45 -16.01
N TYR A 46 24.29 10.07 -17.29
CA TYR A 46 25.13 9.00 -17.80
C TYR A 46 26.06 9.53 -18.89
N THR A 47 27.26 8.97 -18.96
CA THR A 47 28.29 9.31 -19.95
C THR A 47 28.70 8.08 -20.75
N ARG A 48 29.58 8.26 -21.72
CA ARG A 48 30.16 7.18 -22.51
C ARG A 48 31.30 6.49 -21.73
N PRO A 49 31.56 5.18 -21.98
CA PRO A 49 30.88 4.26 -22.91
C PRO A 49 29.52 3.76 -22.38
N LEU A 50 28.68 3.12 -23.21
CA LEU A 50 27.37 2.55 -22.84
C LEU A 50 27.45 1.49 -21.74
N THR A 51 28.59 0.82 -21.63
CA THR A 51 28.88 -0.17 -20.57
C THR A 51 30.27 0.09 -20.02
N PHE A 52 30.37 0.22 -18.69
CA PHE A 52 31.62 0.39 -17.97
C PHE A 52 31.63 -0.45 -16.70
N LYS A 53 32.58 -1.39 -16.56
CA LYS A 53 32.69 -2.28 -15.38
C LYS A 53 31.35 -2.89 -14.98
N ASP A 54 30.69 -3.56 -15.91
CA ASP A 54 29.37 -4.22 -15.75
C ASP A 54 28.18 -3.28 -15.45
N MET A 55 28.42 -1.98 -15.36
CA MET A 55 27.37 -0.96 -15.25
C MET A 55 26.94 -0.50 -16.65
N LYS A 56 25.66 -0.70 -16.98
CA LYS A 56 25.09 -0.34 -18.28
C LYS A 56 24.24 0.92 -18.18
N VAL A 57 24.32 1.80 -19.18
CA VAL A 57 23.36 2.89 -19.35
C VAL A 57 21.97 2.29 -19.59
N PRO A 58 20.90 2.75 -18.90
CA PRO A 58 19.55 2.25 -19.13
C PRO A 58 19.13 2.32 -20.59
N ASP A 59 18.59 1.22 -21.13
CA ASP A 59 18.24 1.11 -22.56
C ASP A 59 17.26 2.18 -23.01
N ILE A 60 16.38 2.63 -22.12
CA ILE A 60 15.43 3.71 -22.40
C ILE A 60 16.11 5.02 -22.82
N LEU A 61 17.30 5.33 -22.27
CA LEU A 61 18.03 6.56 -22.58
C LEU A 61 18.69 6.54 -23.98
N VAL A 62 18.80 5.36 -24.59
CA VAL A 62 19.34 5.17 -25.93
C VAL A 62 18.29 4.76 -26.96
N SER A 63 17.00 4.69 -26.55
CA SER A 63 15.89 4.26 -27.39
C SER A 63 15.49 5.26 -28.48
N GLY A 64 15.87 6.54 -28.32
CA GLY A 64 15.42 7.62 -29.21
C GLY A 64 13.98 8.09 -28.95
N ASN A 65 13.22 7.44 -28.05
CA ASN A 65 11.87 7.86 -27.70
C ASN A 65 11.90 8.99 -26.66
N HIS A 66 11.83 10.24 -27.13
CA HIS A 66 11.97 11.42 -26.28
C HIS A 66 10.91 11.52 -25.16
N GLU A 67 9.68 11.09 -25.40
CA GLU A 67 8.61 11.13 -24.37
C GLU A 67 8.86 10.11 -23.26
N GLU A 68 9.29 8.90 -23.61
CA GLU A 68 9.63 7.88 -22.63
C GLU A 68 10.90 8.27 -21.83
N ILE A 69 11.91 8.83 -22.50
CA ILE A 69 13.12 9.37 -21.85
C ILE A 69 12.74 10.46 -20.86
N LYS A 70 11.86 11.39 -21.23
CA LYS A 70 11.40 12.48 -20.37
C LYS A 70 10.62 11.96 -19.16
N SER A 71 9.77 10.97 -19.36
CA SER A 71 9.02 10.30 -18.29
C SER A 71 9.98 9.57 -17.32
N TRP A 72 10.97 8.84 -17.86
CA TRP A 72 11.99 8.15 -17.07
C TRP A 72 12.82 9.14 -16.23
N ARG A 73 13.27 10.25 -16.82
CA ARG A 73 14.04 11.31 -16.14
C ARG A 73 13.25 11.89 -14.96
N ARG A 74 11.98 12.24 -15.17
CA ARG A 74 11.09 12.76 -14.10
C ARG A 74 10.93 11.77 -12.95
N ARG A 75 10.69 10.50 -13.27
CA ARG A 75 10.58 9.44 -12.28
C ARG A 75 11.86 9.33 -11.46
N LYS A 76 13.02 9.27 -12.11
CA LYS A 76 14.31 9.16 -11.40
C LYS A 76 14.65 10.38 -10.56
N SER A 77 14.27 11.56 -11.01
CA SER A 77 14.37 12.81 -10.23
C SER A 77 13.53 12.72 -8.95
N PHE A 78 12.28 12.28 -9.06
CA PHE A 78 11.39 12.11 -7.91
C PHE A 78 11.88 11.03 -6.94
N GLU A 79 12.22 9.84 -7.41
CA GLU A 79 12.77 8.74 -6.60
C GLU A 79 14.00 9.21 -5.80
N ARG A 80 14.93 9.88 -6.47
CA ARG A 80 16.14 10.42 -5.85
C ARG A 80 15.85 11.50 -4.82
N THR A 81 14.85 12.35 -5.09
CA THR A 81 14.45 13.39 -4.14
C THR A 81 13.78 12.78 -2.91
N LEU A 82 12.92 11.80 -3.10
CA LEU A 82 12.27 11.08 -2.01
C LEU A 82 13.30 10.40 -1.09
N GLU A 83 14.31 9.77 -1.69
CA GLU A 83 15.38 9.07 -0.96
C GLU A 83 16.30 10.02 -0.20
N ARG A 84 16.70 11.16 -0.81
CA ARG A 84 17.77 12.03 -0.29
C ARG A 84 17.29 13.34 0.33
N ARG A 85 16.16 13.86 -0.12
CA ARG A 85 15.62 15.17 0.26
C ARG A 85 14.09 15.15 0.28
N SER A 86 13.52 14.22 1.04
CA SER A 86 12.07 14.11 1.23
C SER A 86 11.41 15.40 1.75
N ASP A 87 12.17 16.25 2.43
CA ASP A 87 11.76 17.58 2.86
C ASP A 87 11.31 18.49 1.69
N LEU A 88 11.91 18.38 0.51
CA LEU A 88 11.53 19.15 -0.67
C LEU A 88 10.15 18.73 -1.20
N ILE A 89 9.80 17.46 -1.12
CA ILE A 89 8.51 16.93 -1.58
C ILE A 89 7.40 17.22 -0.57
N SER A 90 7.73 17.25 0.73
CA SER A 90 6.77 17.53 1.79
C SER A 90 6.35 19.01 1.86
N ASN A 91 7.07 19.91 1.20
CA ASN A 91 6.77 21.34 1.16
C ASN A 91 5.38 21.59 0.52
N GLU A 92 4.52 22.34 1.24
CA GLU A 92 3.17 22.68 0.79
C GLU A 92 3.14 23.41 -0.56
N ASN A 93 4.14 24.23 -0.85
CA ASN A 93 4.26 24.95 -2.12
C ASN A 93 4.50 23.99 -3.29
N TYR A 94 5.29 22.93 -3.07
CA TYR A 94 5.47 21.87 -4.07
C TYR A 94 4.16 21.14 -4.32
N LYS A 95 3.43 20.71 -3.27
CA LYS A 95 2.16 19.97 -3.40
C LYS A 95 1.08 20.74 -4.15
N LYS A 96 1.08 22.07 -4.10
CA LYS A 96 0.07 22.94 -4.74
C LYS A 96 0.36 23.23 -6.21
N SER A 97 1.59 23.02 -6.70
CA SER A 97 1.93 23.32 -8.09
C SER A 97 1.25 22.36 -9.08
N PRO A 98 0.84 22.83 -10.27
CA PRO A 98 0.27 21.94 -11.31
C PRO A 98 1.23 20.84 -11.75
N GLN A 99 2.53 21.13 -11.76
CA GLN A 99 3.58 20.18 -12.13
C GLN A 99 3.74 19.07 -11.09
N SER A 100 3.72 19.41 -9.79
CA SER A 100 3.81 18.41 -8.72
C SER A 100 2.58 17.51 -8.67
N LYS A 101 1.38 18.06 -8.86
CA LYS A 101 0.15 17.26 -8.95
C LYS A 101 0.22 16.24 -10.08
N ARG A 102 0.79 16.63 -11.23
CA ARG A 102 1.00 15.71 -12.36
C ARG A 102 2.06 14.66 -12.02
N ILE A 103 3.19 15.06 -11.45
CA ILE A 103 4.28 14.15 -11.04
C ILE A 103 3.80 13.20 -9.94
N ILE A 104 3.08 13.69 -8.93
CA ILE A 104 2.48 12.86 -7.88
C ILE A 104 1.46 11.89 -8.47
N LYS A 105 0.63 12.32 -9.43
CA LYS A 105 -0.33 11.46 -10.11
C LYS A 105 0.37 10.40 -10.96
N GLU A 106 1.39 10.78 -11.73
CA GLU A 106 2.21 9.85 -12.53
C GLU A 106 2.96 8.86 -11.63
N ASN A 107 3.49 9.30 -10.47
CA ASN A 107 4.22 8.43 -9.54
C ASN A 107 3.29 7.59 -8.62
N ASN A 108 2.06 8.02 -8.35
CA ASN A 108 1.07 7.15 -7.73
C ASN A 108 0.74 5.92 -8.61
N GLN A 109 0.93 6.01 -9.94
CA GLN A 109 0.91 4.83 -10.82
C GLN A 109 2.11 3.88 -10.60
N PHE A 110 3.18 4.35 -9.93
CA PHE A 110 4.42 3.58 -9.69
C PHE A 110 4.61 3.17 -8.23
N MET A 111 3.68 3.50 -7.33
CA MET A 111 3.73 2.92 -5.99
C MET A 111 3.44 1.44 -6.10
N LYS A 112 4.49 0.62 -5.96
CA LYS A 112 4.41 -0.84 -6.06
C LYS A 112 3.64 -1.48 -4.91
N PHE A 113 3.49 -0.77 -3.79
CA PHE A 113 2.89 -1.32 -2.58
C PHE A 113 1.81 -0.41 -2.01
N ARG A 114 0.77 -1.03 -1.47
CA ARG A 114 -0.29 -0.39 -0.70
C ARG A 114 -0.54 -1.19 0.56
N ILE A 115 -0.71 -0.50 1.67
CA ILE A 115 -1.08 -1.11 2.94
C ILE A 115 -2.51 -0.72 3.28
N GLY A 116 -3.29 -1.67 3.78
CA GLY A 116 -4.62 -1.43 4.32
C GLY A 116 -4.76 -2.03 5.71
N ASN A 117 -5.62 -1.43 6.52
CA ASN A 117 -6.03 -1.91 7.81
C ASN A 117 -7.54 -2.07 7.81
N GLY A 118 -8.03 -3.17 8.37
CA GLY A 118 -9.45 -3.43 8.61
C GLY A 118 -9.68 -3.83 10.06
N TYR A 119 -10.80 -3.41 10.58
CA TYR A 119 -11.28 -3.77 11.91
C TYR A 119 -12.76 -4.07 11.83
N ASP A 120 -13.16 -5.19 12.44
CA ASP A 120 -14.57 -5.55 12.59
C ASP A 120 -14.82 -6.14 13.96
N ILE A 121 -16.03 -5.98 14.46
CA ILE A 121 -16.52 -6.54 15.72
C ILE A 121 -17.97 -6.92 15.60
N HIS A 122 -18.30 -8.14 16.02
CA HIS A 122 -19.66 -8.64 16.05
C HIS A 122 -20.04 -9.11 17.46
N ARG A 123 -21.31 -8.84 17.84
CA ARG A 123 -21.86 -9.26 19.13
C ARG A 123 -22.08 -10.76 19.17
N LEU A 124 -21.83 -11.40 20.31
CA LEU A 124 -22.23 -12.78 20.60
C LEU A 124 -23.69 -12.80 21.04
N VAL A 125 -24.49 -13.63 20.36
CA VAL A 125 -25.93 -13.79 20.62
C VAL A 125 -26.35 -15.27 20.53
N GLU A 126 -27.47 -15.62 21.13
CA GLU A 126 -28.10 -16.93 21.00
C GLU A 126 -28.66 -17.15 19.58
N ASP A 127 -28.90 -18.41 19.22
CA ASP A 127 -29.56 -18.83 17.97
C ASP A 127 -28.86 -18.38 16.68
N ARG A 128 -27.56 -18.13 16.75
CA ARG A 128 -26.71 -17.85 15.59
C ARG A 128 -25.56 -18.85 15.50
N ASP A 129 -25.11 -19.11 14.28
CA ASP A 129 -23.89 -19.86 14.06
C ASP A 129 -22.66 -18.99 14.33
N LEU A 130 -21.62 -19.57 14.91
CA LEU A 130 -20.33 -18.93 15.07
C LEU A 130 -19.45 -19.33 13.88
N ILE A 131 -19.32 -18.43 12.89
CA ILE A 131 -18.51 -18.64 11.70
C ILE A 131 -17.34 -17.66 11.71
N ILE A 132 -16.12 -18.19 11.56
CA ILE A 132 -14.89 -17.36 11.48
C ILE A 132 -13.97 -17.98 10.42
N GLY A 133 -13.58 -17.20 9.40
CA GLY A 133 -12.76 -17.67 8.27
C GLY A 133 -13.44 -18.82 7.51
N GLY A 134 -14.78 -18.79 7.40
CA GLY A 134 -15.61 -19.83 6.78
C GLY A 134 -15.63 -21.15 7.57
N VAL A 135 -15.20 -21.13 8.83
CA VAL A 135 -15.21 -22.31 9.71
C VAL A 135 -16.26 -22.14 10.79
N LYS A 136 -17.20 -23.10 10.86
CA LYS A 136 -18.18 -23.16 11.93
C LYS A 136 -17.52 -23.67 13.22
N LEU A 137 -17.54 -22.83 14.24
CA LEU A 137 -16.99 -23.09 15.57
C LEU A 137 -18.11 -23.42 16.55
N HIS A 138 -17.76 -24.13 17.61
CA HIS A 138 -18.69 -24.38 18.72
C HIS A 138 -18.36 -23.48 19.91
N HIS A 139 -19.27 -22.59 20.28
CA HIS A 139 -19.16 -21.81 21.50
C HIS A 139 -19.75 -22.63 22.67
N PRO A 140 -19.10 -22.65 23.86
CA PRO A 140 -19.56 -23.45 25.01
C PRO A 140 -21.00 -23.12 25.48
N GLU A 141 -21.46 -21.91 25.23
CA GLU A 141 -22.80 -21.41 25.57
C GLU A 141 -23.74 -21.35 24.35
N ASN A 142 -23.38 -22.02 23.24
CA ASN A 142 -24.13 -22.03 21.98
C ASN A 142 -24.38 -20.63 21.40
N LEU A 143 -23.43 -19.69 21.61
CA LEU A 143 -23.49 -18.36 21.04
C LEU A 143 -22.83 -18.32 19.65
N GLY A 144 -23.35 -17.46 18.79
CA GLY A 144 -22.77 -17.13 17.48
C GLY A 144 -22.73 -15.63 17.25
N LEU A 145 -22.19 -15.20 16.13
CA LEU A 145 -22.03 -13.78 15.83
C LEU A 145 -23.28 -13.19 15.17
N ASP A 146 -23.70 -12.03 15.64
CA ASP A 146 -24.83 -11.28 15.09
C ASP A 146 -24.38 -10.35 13.95
N GLY A 147 -25.10 -10.39 12.84
CA GLY A 147 -24.85 -9.53 11.69
C GLY A 147 -25.82 -9.80 10.54
N HIS A 148 -25.75 -8.97 9.51
CA HIS A 148 -26.61 -9.08 8.32
C HIS A 148 -26.28 -10.28 7.45
N SER A 149 -24.97 -10.57 7.31
CA SER A 149 -24.41 -11.78 6.65
C SER A 149 -24.29 -12.93 7.67
N ASP A 150 -23.38 -13.87 7.44
CA ASP A 150 -22.94 -14.87 8.41
C ASP A 150 -22.07 -14.30 9.54
N ALA A 151 -21.80 -12.97 9.53
CA ALA A 151 -21.04 -12.24 10.52
C ALA A 151 -19.61 -12.76 10.76
N ASP A 152 -18.95 -13.28 9.72
CA ASP A 152 -17.55 -13.72 9.78
C ASP A 152 -16.62 -12.52 9.93
N VAL A 153 -16.30 -12.21 11.17
CA VAL A 153 -15.49 -11.04 11.58
C VAL A 153 -14.08 -11.05 10.97
N LEU A 154 -13.50 -12.24 10.69
CA LEU A 154 -12.20 -12.36 10.06
C LEU A 154 -12.28 -11.98 8.58
N SER A 155 -13.25 -12.52 7.85
CA SER A 155 -13.45 -12.22 6.44
C SER A 155 -13.81 -10.74 6.23
N HIS A 156 -14.64 -10.15 7.11
CA HIS A 156 -15.01 -8.73 7.06
C HIS A 156 -13.80 -7.84 7.27
N SER A 157 -12.98 -8.08 8.29
CA SER A 157 -11.79 -7.26 8.55
C SER A 157 -10.76 -7.37 7.41
N ILE A 158 -10.62 -8.53 6.76
CA ILE A 158 -9.76 -8.68 5.58
C ILE A 158 -10.31 -7.89 4.40
N MET A 159 -11.63 -7.93 4.13
CA MET A 159 -12.25 -7.16 3.06
C MET A 159 -12.05 -5.67 3.24
N ASP A 160 -12.26 -5.15 4.46
CA ASP A 160 -12.04 -3.73 4.77
C ASP A 160 -10.57 -3.33 4.62
N ALA A 161 -9.64 -4.20 5.02
CA ALA A 161 -8.21 -3.96 4.79
C ALA A 161 -7.88 -3.89 3.30
N LEU A 162 -8.42 -4.79 2.47
CA LEU A 162 -8.23 -4.81 1.01
C LEU A 162 -8.78 -3.53 0.35
N LEU A 163 -10.02 -3.16 0.67
CA LEU A 163 -10.67 -1.97 0.13
C LEU A 163 -9.96 -0.69 0.60
N GLY A 164 -9.61 -0.63 1.89
CA GLY A 164 -8.89 0.50 2.49
C GLY A 164 -7.52 0.74 1.87
N ALA A 165 -6.77 -0.32 1.53
CA ALA A 165 -5.48 -0.22 0.85
C ALA A 165 -5.54 0.58 -0.46
N LEU A 166 -6.66 0.49 -1.18
CA LEU A 166 -6.90 1.19 -2.44
C LEU A 166 -7.80 2.43 -2.31
N SER A 167 -8.16 2.82 -1.08
CA SER A 167 -9.05 3.97 -0.80
C SER A 167 -10.43 3.81 -1.46
N LEU A 168 -10.95 2.58 -1.52
CA LEU A 168 -12.22 2.26 -2.14
C LEU A 168 -13.41 2.39 -1.18
N GLY A 169 -13.17 2.62 0.10
CA GLY A 169 -14.16 2.67 1.19
C GLY A 169 -14.17 1.37 1.98
N ASP A 170 -15.32 0.94 2.44
CA ASP A 170 -15.56 -0.23 3.28
C ASP A 170 -16.54 -1.22 2.66
N ILE A 171 -16.74 -2.37 3.32
CA ILE A 171 -17.68 -3.41 2.86
C ILE A 171 -19.12 -2.91 2.81
N GLY A 172 -19.52 -1.99 3.68
CA GLY A 172 -20.88 -1.44 3.71
C GLY A 172 -21.26 -0.68 2.43
N LYS A 173 -20.28 -0.14 1.72
CA LYS A 173 -20.50 0.49 0.41
C LYS A 173 -20.84 -0.51 -0.69
N TYR A 174 -20.29 -1.71 -0.64
CA TYR A 174 -20.45 -2.74 -1.68
C TYR A 174 -21.55 -3.76 -1.33
N PHE A 175 -21.75 -4.00 -0.04
CA PHE A 175 -22.72 -4.96 0.50
C PHE A 175 -23.57 -4.31 1.59
N PRO A 176 -24.36 -3.27 1.24
CA PRO A 176 -25.10 -2.51 2.24
C PRO A 176 -26.11 -3.40 2.97
N PRO A 177 -26.20 -3.29 4.31
CA PRO A 177 -27.15 -4.09 5.10
C PRO A 177 -28.61 -3.77 4.80
N SER A 178 -28.91 -2.69 4.09
CA SER A 178 -30.24 -2.35 3.61
C SER A 178 -30.67 -3.16 2.37
N ASP A 179 -29.76 -3.90 1.74
CA ASP A 179 -30.06 -4.71 0.55
C ASP A 179 -30.25 -6.19 0.99
N GLU A 180 -31.51 -6.65 0.97
CA GLU A 180 -31.89 -8.04 1.31
C GLU A 180 -31.12 -9.11 0.55
N LYS A 181 -30.54 -8.76 -0.61
CA LYS A 181 -29.69 -9.66 -1.40
C LYS A 181 -28.51 -10.22 -0.61
N TRP A 182 -28.02 -9.46 0.37
CA TRP A 182 -26.83 -9.82 1.15
C TRP A 182 -27.17 -10.42 2.52
N LYS A 183 -28.46 -10.57 2.81
CA LYS A 183 -28.91 -11.20 4.05
C LYS A 183 -28.47 -12.66 4.12
N ASN A 184 -27.82 -13.04 5.21
CA ASN A 184 -27.21 -14.35 5.42
C ASN A 184 -26.21 -14.77 4.32
N ALA A 185 -25.63 -13.81 3.59
CA ALA A 185 -24.61 -14.12 2.60
C ALA A 185 -23.37 -14.73 3.26
N ASP A 186 -22.75 -15.66 2.56
CA ASP A 186 -21.47 -16.26 2.92
C ASP A 186 -20.36 -15.19 2.74
N SER A 187 -19.65 -14.84 3.82
CA SER A 187 -18.61 -13.82 3.78
C SER A 187 -17.39 -14.23 2.96
N LEU A 188 -17.12 -15.51 2.77
CA LEU A 188 -16.09 -15.97 1.81
C LEU A 188 -16.50 -15.66 0.37
N PHE A 189 -17.80 -15.78 0.04
CA PHE A 189 -18.30 -15.34 -1.26
C PHE A 189 -18.17 -13.82 -1.43
N LEU A 190 -18.47 -13.03 -0.40
CA LEU A 190 -18.26 -11.57 -0.44
C LEU A 190 -16.79 -11.23 -0.63
N LEU A 191 -15.89 -11.92 0.07
CA LEU A 191 -14.44 -11.77 -0.07
C LEU A 191 -13.98 -12.07 -1.50
N SER A 192 -14.57 -13.07 -2.18
CA SER A 192 -14.27 -13.34 -3.59
C SER A 192 -14.60 -12.15 -4.50
N LYS A 193 -15.67 -11.40 -4.21
CA LYS A 193 -16.03 -10.20 -4.97
C LYS A 193 -15.08 -9.04 -4.74
N VAL A 194 -14.61 -8.90 -3.50
CA VAL A 194 -13.62 -7.87 -3.17
C VAL A 194 -12.29 -8.15 -3.86
N ILE A 195 -11.79 -9.38 -3.85
CA ILE A 195 -10.51 -9.69 -4.53
C ILE A 195 -10.61 -9.53 -6.05
N ASP A 196 -11.76 -9.87 -6.65
CA ASP A 196 -11.98 -9.61 -8.07
C ASP A 196 -11.85 -8.12 -8.40
N LEU A 197 -12.44 -7.25 -7.56
CA LEU A 197 -12.36 -5.80 -7.70
C LEU A 197 -10.89 -5.29 -7.57
N ILE A 198 -10.16 -5.80 -6.58
CA ILE A 198 -8.74 -5.45 -6.35
C ILE A 198 -7.88 -5.81 -7.57
N ARG A 199 -8.10 -7.01 -8.14
CA ARG A 199 -7.35 -7.52 -9.28
C ARG A 199 -7.65 -6.80 -10.60
N GLN A 200 -8.87 -6.30 -10.78
CA GLN A 200 -9.21 -5.50 -11.97
C GLN A 200 -8.31 -4.28 -12.12
N ASP A 201 -7.84 -3.71 -11.02
CA ASP A 201 -6.91 -2.58 -11.02
C ASP A 201 -5.42 -3.01 -11.06
N GLY A 202 -5.13 -4.30 -11.27
CA GLY A 202 -3.77 -4.86 -11.38
C GLY A 202 -3.03 -4.95 -10.05
N TRP A 203 -3.76 -5.06 -8.92
CA TRP A 203 -3.18 -5.28 -7.61
C TRP A 203 -3.28 -6.75 -7.20
N GLU A 204 -2.24 -7.24 -6.53
CA GLU A 204 -2.19 -8.57 -5.95
C GLU A 204 -1.86 -8.51 -4.46
N ILE A 205 -2.28 -9.50 -3.71
CA ILE A 205 -1.97 -9.62 -2.30
C ILE A 205 -0.53 -10.10 -2.16
N ASN A 206 0.30 -9.33 -1.42
CA ASN A 206 1.64 -9.74 -1.02
C ASN A 206 1.58 -10.55 0.27
N ASN A 207 0.87 -10.06 1.31
CA ASN A 207 0.54 -10.82 2.50
C ASN A 207 -0.65 -10.24 3.26
N ILE A 208 -1.22 -11.06 4.15
CA ILE A 208 -2.27 -10.71 5.11
C ILE A 208 -1.78 -11.09 6.51
N ASP A 209 -2.04 -10.27 7.50
CA ASP A 209 -1.85 -10.60 8.91
C ASP A 209 -3.06 -10.16 9.72
N SER A 210 -3.66 -11.10 10.47
CA SER A 210 -4.90 -10.88 11.21
C SER A 210 -4.75 -11.30 12.68
N VAL A 211 -5.38 -10.55 13.56
CA VAL A 211 -5.46 -10.84 15.00
C VAL A 211 -6.92 -10.91 15.40
N LEU A 212 -7.38 -12.09 15.81
CA LEU A 212 -8.70 -12.33 16.40
C LEU A 212 -8.63 -12.11 17.91
N VAL A 213 -9.56 -11.37 18.47
CA VAL A 213 -9.70 -11.14 19.91
C VAL A 213 -10.96 -11.85 20.39
N ALA A 214 -10.77 -12.93 21.14
CA ALA A 214 -11.88 -13.76 21.64
C ALA A 214 -11.48 -14.47 22.94
N GLU A 215 -12.32 -14.42 23.95
CA GLU A 215 -12.13 -15.20 25.18
C GLU A 215 -12.46 -16.69 24.92
N ARG A 216 -13.59 -16.96 24.29
CA ARG A 216 -14.06 -18.30 23.89
C ARG A 216 -14.72 -18.26 22.49
N PRO A 217 -14.69 -19.36 21.75
CA PRO A 217 -13.91 -20.58 21.97
C PRO A 217 -12.42 -20.38 21.66
N LYS A 218 -11.58 -21.40 21.92
CA LYS A 218 -10.18 -21.39 21.48
C LYS A 218 -10.09 -21.45 19.96
N ILE A 219 -9.56 -20.42 19.36
CA ILE A 219 -9.46 -20.27 17.89
C ILE A 219 -8.31 -21.11 17.30
N MET A 220 -7.19 -21.23 18.05
CA MET A 220 -5.93 -21.84 17.56
C MET A 220 -6.11 -23.20 16.85
N PRO A 221 -6.94 -24.15 17.32
CA PRO A 221 -7.13 -25.44 16.63
C PRO A 221 -7.71 -25.32 15.22
N HIS A 222 -8.39 -24.21 14.92
CA HIS A 222 -9.13 -24.00 13.68
C HIS A 222 -8.39 -23.14 12.65
N ILE A 223 -7.29 -22.49 13.05
CA ILE A 223 -6.53 -21.52 12.22
C ILE A 223 -6.09 -22.16 10.90
N LYS A 224 -5.64 -23.41 10.91
CA LYS A 224 -5.19 -24.10 9.69
C LYS A 224 -6.32 -24.20 8.65
N LEU A 225 -7.53 -24.52 9.09
CA LEU A 225 -8.70 -24.62 8.18
C LEU A 225 -9.15 -23.24 7.70
N MET A 226 -9.15 -22.24 8.58
CA MET A 226 -9.43 -20.83 8.20
C MET A 226 -8.46 -20.33 7.13
N LYS A 227 -7.15 -20.54 7.32
CA LYS A 227 -6.11 -20.20 6.33
C LYS A 227 -6.37 -20.87 4.99
N LYS A 228 -6.68 -22.18 5.00
CA LYS A 228 -6.99 -22.92 3.79
C LYS A 228 -8.18 -22.30 3.06
N ASN A 229 -9.31 -22.09 3.73
CA ASN A 229 -10.51 -21.53 3.13
C ASN A 229 -10.24 -20.16 2.50
N ILE A 230 -9.55 -19.26 3.25
CA ILE A 230 -9.23 -17.91 2.77
C ILE A 230 -8.24 -17.99 1.60
N SER A 231 -7.21 -18.85 1.65
CA SER A 231 -6.23 -19.02 0.58
C SER A 231 -6.86 -19.49 -0.73
N GLU A 232 -7.80 -20.44 -0.65
CA GLU A 232 -8.56 -20.94 -1.80
C GLU A 232 -9.39 -19.81 -2.45
N ILE A 233 -10.11 -19.02 -1.65
CA ILE A 233 -10.92 -17.89 -2.15
C ILE A 233 -10.05 -16.80 -2.77
N LEU A 234 -8.95 -16.46 -2.10
CA LEU A 234 -8.03 -15.42 -2.56
C LEU A 234 -7.07 -15.91 -3.63
N ASN A 235 -7.01 -17.22 -3.89
CA ASN A 235 -6.06 -17.86 -4.80
C ASN A 235 -4.62 -17.39 -4.55
N ILE A 236 -4.17 -17.52 -3.29
CA ILE A 236 -2.80 -17.23 -2.82
C ILE A 236 -2.28 -18.37 -1.96
N ASP A 237 -0.96 -18.43 -1.76
CA ASP A 237 -0.34 -19.41 -0.86
C ASP A 237 -0.76 -19.18 0.60
N GLU A 238 -1.07 -20.25 1.35
CA GLU A 238 -1.40 -20.19 2.78
C GLU A 238 -0.31 -19.52 3.62
N ASN A 239 0.96 -19.56 3.19
CA ASN A 239 2.08 -18.94 3.87
C ASN A 239 2.03 -17.41 3.83
N LEU A 240 1.24 -16.82 2.92
CA LEU A 240 1.02 -15.38 2.84
C LEU A 240 -0.07 -14.89 3.81
N ILE A 241 -0.73 -15.80 4.53
CA ILE A 241 -1.81 -15.49 5.45
C ILE A 241 -1.37 -15.78 6.89
N GLY A 242 -1.21 -14.72 7.69
CA GLY A 242 -1.04 -14.80 9.13
C GLY A 242 -2.39 -14.71 9.84
N ILE A 243 -2.71 -15.66 10.72
CA ILE A 243 -3.86 -15.57 11.64
C ILE A 243 -3.36 -15.89 13.04
N LYS A 244 -3.60 -14.99 13.98
CA LYS A 244 -3.30 -15.11 15.40
C LYS A 244 -4.56 -14.89 16.20
N ALA A 245 -4.64 -15.45 17.38
CA ALA A 245 -5.74 -15.22 18.30
C ALA A 245 -5.19 -14.86 19.69
N THR A 246 -5.85 -13.95 20.36
CA THR A 246 -5.55 -13.54 21.72
C THR A 246 -6.85 -13.37 22.51
N THR A 247 -6.76 -13.42 23.83
CA THR A 247 -7.80 -12.96 24.74
C THR A 247 -7.60 -11.48 25.05
N ASN A 248 -8.62 -10.82 25.57
CA ASN A 248 -8.51 -9.46 26.13
C ASN A 248 -8.31 -9.45 27.65
N GLU A 249 -7.89 -10.60 28.21
CA GLU A 249 -7.63 -10.74 29.66
C GLU A 249 -8.81 -10.27 30.52
N LYS A 250 -10.02 -10.56 30.06
CA LYS A 250 -11.32 -10.14 30.66
C LYS A 250 -11.55 -8.62 30.67
N LEU A 251 -10.79 -7.86 29.89
CA LEU A 251 -10.96 -6.42 29.73
C LEU A 251 -11.81 -6.09 28.50
N GLY A 252 -12.60 -5.02 28.58
CA GLY A 252 -13.41 -4.55 27.47
C GLY A 252 -14.59 -5.48 27.11
N PRO A 253 -15.29 -5.22 26.01
CA PRO A 253 -16.43 -6.03 25.57
C PRO A 253 -16.03 -7.45 25.17
N GLU A 254 -14.91 -7.65 24.48
CA GLU A 254 -14.41 -8.99 24.11
C GLU A 254 -14.03 -9.78 25.38
N GLY A 255 -13.41 -9.12 26.36
CA GLY A 255 -13.04 -9.75 27.64
C GLY A 255 -14.25 -10.13 28.51
N ARG A 256 -15.39 -9.46 28.33
CA ARG A 256 -16.68 -9.84 28.96
C ARG A 256 -17.51 -10.78 28.09
N GLU A 257 -16.96 -11.25 26.97
CA GLU A 257 -17.63 -12.14 26.02
C GLU A 257 -18.92 -11.55 25.42
N GLU A 258 -18.94 -10.22 25.24
CA GLU A 258 -20.06 -9.53 24.58
C GLU A 258 -19.93 -9.61 23.06
N GLY A 259 -18.74 -9.91 22.53
CA GLY A 259 -18.44 -10.01 21.11
C GLY A 259 -17.06 -10.57 20.82
N ILE A 260 -16.79 -10.75 19.53
CA ILE A 260 -15.48 -11.11 18.97
C ILE A 260 -15.07 -10.04 17.99
N SER A 261 -13.82 -9.60 18.04
CA SER A 261 -13.27 -8.64 17.09
C SER A 261 -12.09 -9.19 16.32
N CYS A 262 -11.81 -8.59 15.17
CA CYS A 262 -10.66 -8.90 14.33
C CYS A 262 -10.02 -7.63 13.79
N HIS A 263 -8.70 -7.58 13.86
CA HIS A 263 -7.87 -6.61 13.17
C HIS A 263 -7.11 -7.31 12.06
N SER A 264 -7.18 -6.78 10.85
CA SER A 264 -6.43 -7.28 9.69
C SER A 264 -5.58 -6.18 9.06
N VAL A 265 -4.38 -6.56 8.64
CA VAL A 265 -3.51 -5.71 7.83
C VAL A 265 -3.20 -6.47 6.54
N VAL A 266 -3.29 -5.78 5.41
CA VAL A 266 -2.90 -6.34 4.11
C VAL A 266 -1.83 -5.48 3.47
N LEU A 267 -0.91 -6.13 2.77
CA LEU A 267 0.03 -5.51 1.86
C LEU A 267 -0.33 -5.94 0.44
N LEU A 268 -0.63 -4.97 -0.41
CA LEU A 268 -0.86 -5.17 -1.83
C LEU A 268 0.37 -4.76 -2.63
N GLU A 269 0.63 -5.49 -3.72
CA GLU A 269 1.67 -5.16 -4.70
C GLU A 269 1.04 -4.98 -6.08
N LYS A 270 1.45 -3.96 -6.81
CA LYS A 270 1.04 -3.74 -8.19
C LYS A 270 1.91 -4.55 -9.14
N LYS A 271 1.31 -5.43 -9.94
CA LYS A 271 2.01 -6.18 -10.99
C LYS A 271 2.27 -5.35 -12.24
#